data_6dd315738af1bda6442d1bf273c0a172
#
_entry.id   6dd315738af1bda6442d1bf273c0a172
#
_cell.length_a   1.000
_cell.length_b   1.000
_cell.length_c   1.000
_cell.angle_alpha   90.00
_cell.angle_beta   90.00
_cell.angle_gamma   90.00
#
_symmetry.space_group_name_H-M   'P 1'
#
loop_
_entity.id
_entity.type
_entity.pdbx_description
1 polymer ?
#
loop_
_entity_poly.entity_id
_entity_poly.type
_entity_poly.pdbx_seq_one_letter_code
_entity_poly.pdbx_strand_id
1 'polypeptide(L)'
;MKFSKFFSNVQETPWYLDFLNPVINEITAYKKLLDFGTGTGKLIQILSTEKGTECIGVDTNSEMLLEAQKKLKGTKTKLFKIKPDANLPFKNNDFDYVTICSVLFHLKKNSVDYALIEAQRLLKDEGKIIILTPTGNGNFLTLSKNFFSFKNLSIYMWFYATRNRAKIWTNNNYLKHYANENKLNYKSQKVMNGFAQLEIITV
;
A
#
# COMPACT_ATOMS: atom_id res chain seq x y z
N MET A 1 -2.94 7.92 -23.57
CA MET A 1 -2.46 8.37 -22.24
C MET A 1 -1.74 7.20 -21.60
N LYS A 2 -0.51 7.40 -21.05
CA LYS A 2 0.23 6.32 -20.39
C LYS A 2 -0.51 5.88 -19.10
N PHE A 3 -0.48 4.59 -18.78
CA PHE A 3 -1.14 4.03 -17.60
C PHE A 3 -0.69 4.70 -16.29
N SER A 4 0.60 4.99 -16.16
CA SER A 4 1.15 5.69 -14.97
C SER A 4 0.53 7.07 -14.75
N LYS A 5 0.35 7.86 -15.82
CA LYS A 5 -0.31 9.17 -15.74
C LYS A 5 -1.80 9.04 -15.41
N PHE A 6 -2.47 8.06 -16.02
CA PHE A 6 -3.86 7.77 -15.69
C PHE A 6 -4.01 7.39 -14.21
N PHE A 7 -3.18 6.47 -13.71
CA PHE A 7 -3.21 6.03 -12.33
C PHE A 7 -2.87 7.17 -11.36
N SER A 8 -1.92 8.04 -11.72
CA SER A 8 -1.62 9.24 -10.94
C SER A 8 -2.84 10.14 -10.77
N ASN A 9 -3.66 10.31 -11.81
CA ASN A 9 -4.90 11.09 -11.74
C ASN A 9 -5.97 10.39 -10.87
N VAL A 10 -6.07 9.07 -10.94
CA VAL A 10 -6.97 8.27 -10.09
C VAL A 10 -6.64 8.48 -8.62
N GLN A 11 -5.37 8.57 -8.27
CA GLN A 11 -4.93 8.78 -6.89
C GLN A 11 -5.30 10.18 -6.33
N GLU A 12 -5.68 11.13 -7.17
CA GLU A 12 -6.16 12.45 -6.71
C GLU A 12 -7.68 12.51 -6.48
N THR A 13 -8.38 11.41 -6.69
CA THR A 13 -9.82 11.34 -6.45
C THR A 13 -10.15 11.16 -4.96
N PRO A 14 -11.30 11.68 -4.47
CA PRO A 14 -11.65 11.58 -3.05
C PRO A 14 -11.68 10.15 -2.51
N TRP A 15 -12.24 9.19 -3.28
CA TRP A 15 -12.31 7.80 -2.84
C TRP A 15 -10.93 7.17 -2.60
N TYR A 16 -9.90 7.61 -3.33
CA TYR A 16 -8.55 7.07 -3.14
C TYR A 16 -7.92 7.56 -1.83
N LEU A 17 -8.24 8.79 -1.42
CA LEU A 17 -7.89 9.28 -0.09
C LEU A 17 -8.60 8.48 1.00
N ASP A 18 -9.91 8.23 0.85
CA ASP A 18 -10.66 7.38 1.78
C ASP A 18 -10.07 5.96 1.86
N PHE A 19 -9.56 5.44 0.73
CA PHE A 19 -8.85 4.16 0.70
C PHE A 19 -7.55 4.20 1.51
N LEU A 20 -6.76 5.28 1.43
CA LEU A 20 -5.49 5.42 2.13
C LEU A 20 -5.63 5.84 3.61
N ASN A 21 -6.71 6.50 3.99
CA ASN A 21 -6.92 7.03 5.35
C ASN A 21 -6.67 6.02 6.47
N PRO A 22 -7.09 4.74 6.38
CA PRO A 22 -6.79 3.75 7.41
C PRO A 22 -5.29 3.56 7.65
N VAL A 23 -4.48 3.58 6.60
CA VAL A 23 -3.00 3.49 6.71
C VAL A 23 -2.43 4.77 7.31
N ILE A 24 -2.89 5.93 6.82
CA ILE A 24 -2.45 7.24 7.31
C ILE A 24 -2.69 7.36 8.81
N ASN A 25 -3.83 6.87 9.31
CA ASN A 25 -4.19 6.95 10.74
C ASN A 25 -3.32 6.05 11.64
N GLU A 26 -2.77 4.96 11.12
CA GLU A 26 -1.84 4.08 11.87
C GLU A 26 -0.44 4.67 12.04
N ILE A 27 -0.06 5.65 11.24
CA ILE A 27 1.28 6.20 11.20
C ILE A 27 1.36 7.45 12.08
N THR A 28 2.24 7.42 13.07
CA THR A 28 2.55 8.60 13.91
C THR A 28 3.50 9.55 13.18
N ALA A 29 3.44 10.84 13.55
CA ALA A 29 4.29 11.88 12.96
C ALA A 29 5.78 11.66 13.25
N TYR A 30 6.64 12.25 12.41
CA TYR A 30 8.11 12.30 12.56
C TYR A 30 8.79 10.91 12.65
N LYS A 31 8.22 9.92 12.00
CA LYS A 31 8.76 8.55 11.91
C LYS A 31 9.41 8.32 10.54
N LYS A 32 10.15 7.22 10.42
CA LYS A 32 10.76 6.79 9.16
C LYS A 32 9.98 5.64 8.56
N LEU A 33 9.62 5.76 7.29
CA LEU A 33 8.73 4.84 6.59
C LEU A 33 9.29 4.42 5.24
N LEU A 34 9.19 3.12 4.96
CA LEU A 34 9.36 2.54 3.63
C LEU A 34 7.99 2.22 3.02
N ASP A 35 7.70 2.75 1.84
CA ASP A 35 6.51 2.39 1.04
C ASP A 35 6.91 1.43 -0.08
N PHE A 36 6.57 0.16 0.09
CA PHE A 36 6.91 -0.91 -0.83
C PHE A 36 5.86 -1.02 -1.94
N GLY A 37 6.26 -0.73 -3.17
CA GLY A 37 5.35 -0.58 -4.30
C GLY A 37 4.66 0.78 -4.29
N THR A 38 5.42 1.84 -4.09
CA THR A 38 4.92 3.22 -3.90
C THR A 38 4.10 3.77 -5.08
N GLY A 39 4.22 3.15 -6.26
CA GLY A 39 3.53 3.59 -7.46
C GLY A 39 3.83 5.05 -7.80
N THR A 40 2.80 5.88 -7.89
CA THR A 40 2.97 7.33 -8.19
C THR A 40 3.07 8.20 -6.93
N GLY A 41 3.32 7.59 -5.75
CA GLY A 41 3.77 8.27 -4.54
C GLY A 41 2.72 9.00 -3.71
N LYS A 42 1.42 8.73 -3.88
CA LYS A 42 0.37 9.49 -3.17
C LYS A 42 0.42 9.32 -1.66
N LEU A 43 0.60 8.09 -1.15
CA LEU A 43 0.69 7.84 0.28
C LEU A 43 1.86 8.61 0.91
N ILE A 44 3.05 8.46 0.35
CA ILE A 44 4.25 9.12 0.90
C ILE A 44 4.22 10.65 0.70
N GLN A 45 3.51 11.16 -0.31
CA GLN A 45 3.23 12.60 -0.43
C GLN A 45 2.49 13.09 0.82
N ILE A 46 1.34 12.48 1.13
CA ILE A 46 0.51 12.87 2.26
C ILE A 46 1.29 12.76 3.58
N LEU A 47 1.95 11.63 3.81
CA LEU A 47 2.69 11.40 5.05
C LEU A 47 3.86 12.36 5.25
N SER A 48 4.58 12.71 4.18
CA SER A 48 5.70 13.64 4.28
C SER A 48 5.24 15.09 4.49
N THR A 49 4.11 15.49 3.89
CA THR A 49 3.61 16.88 4.00
C THR A 49 2.80 17.11 5.25
N GLU A 50 1.94 16.17 5.65
CA GLU A 50 1.02 16.36 6.76
C GLU A 50 1.55 15.85 8.10
N LYS A 51 2.41 14.83 8.08
CA LYS A 51 2.95 14.21 9.31
C LYS A 51 4.46 14.41 9.51
N GLY A 52 5.15 15.06 8.56
CA GLY A 52 6.60 15.23 8.64
C GLY A 52 7.37 13.90 8.64
N THR A 53 6.77 12.82 8.13
CA THR A 53 7.37 11.48 8.07
C THR A 53 8.53 11.46 7.07
N GLU A 54 9.67 10.88 7.45
CA GLU A 54 10.76 10.60 6.51
C GLU A 54 10.36 9.40 5.65
N CYS A 55 9.96 9.67 4.41
CA CYS A 55 9.44 8.63 3.52
C CYS A 55 10.48 8.22 2.47
N ILE A 56 10.59 6.90 2.28
CA ILE A 56 11.30 6.29 1.15
C ILE A 56 10.29 5.44 0.38
N GLY A 57 10.17 5.69 -0.93
CA GLY A 57 9.34 4.90 -1.82
C GLY A 57 10.17 3.99 -2.71
N VAL A 58 9.77 2.72 -2.84
CA VAL A 58 10.41 1.78 -3.78
C VAL A 58 9.37 1.22 -4.74
N ASP A 59 9.74 1.05 -6.01
CA ASP A 59 8.90 0.43 -7.02
C ASP A 59 9.75 -0.23 -8.11
N THR A 60 9.21 -1.25 -8.77
CA THR A 60 9.87 -1.91 -9.92
C THR A 60 9.62 -1.16 -11.23
N ASN A 61 8.57 -0.34 -11.30
CA ASN A 61 8.12 0.34 -12.51
C ASN A 61 8.68 1.76 -12.60
N SER A 62 9.58 1.98 -13.56
CA SER A 62 10.21 3.30 -13.79
C SER A 62 9.21 4.40 -14.16
N GLU A 63 8.13 4.08 -14.90
CA GLU A 63 7.14 5.10 -15.29
C GLU A 63 6.31 5.57 -14.08
N MET A 64 6.03 4.67 -13.12
CA MET A 64 5.40 5.03 -11.86
C MET A 64 6.30 5.97 -11.05
N LEU A 65 7.58 5.62 -10.92
CA LEU A 65 8.55 6.46 -10.21
C LEU A 65 8.76 7.83 -10.85
N LEU A 66 8.68 7.95 -12.18
CA LEU A 66 8.73 9.25 -12.87
C LEU A 66 7.51 10.13 -12.51
N GLU A 67 6.31 9.57 -12.41
CA GLU A 67 5.15 10.31 -11.95
C GLU A 67 5.26 10.65 -10.45
N ALA A 68 5.75 9.72 -9.63
CA ALA A 68 6.03 9.96 -8.21
C ALA A 68 7.03 11.11 -8.02
N GLN A 69 8.11 11.14 -8.79
CA GLN A 69 9.12 12.20 -8.72
C GLN A 69 8.53 13.60 -9.00
N LYS A 70 7.61 13.70 -9.96
CA LYS A 70 6.89 14.95 -10.25
C LYS A 70 6.02 15.38 -9.07
N LYS A 71 5.25 14.44 -8.50
CA LYS A 71 4.33 14.65 -7.38
C LYS A 71 5.05 15.04 -6.09
N LEU A 72 6.21 14.47 -5.85
CA LEU A 72 7.01 14.65 -4.64
C LEU A 72 8.02 15.80 -4.72
N LYS A 73 7.97 16.58 -5.79
CA LYS A 73 8.85 17.75 -5.97
C LYS A 73 8.69 18.71 -4.77
N GLY A 74 9.80 19.05 -4.13
CA GLY A 74 9.80 19.93 -2.95
C GLY A 74 9.60 19.21 -1.60
N THR A 75 9.40 17.89 -1.58
CA THR A 75 9.43 17.08 -0.35
C THR A 75 10.81 16.48 -0.11
N LYS A 76 11.07 15.97 1.12
CA LYS A 76 12.32 15.27 1.46
C LYS A 76 12.27 13.77 1.16
N THR A 77 11.26 13.30 0.43
CA THR A 77 11.09 11.88 0.08
C THR A 77 12.17 11.41 -0.89
N LYS A 78 12.59 10.15 -0.73
CA LYS A 78 13.54 9.48 -1.64
C LYS A 78 12.82 8.37 -2.39
N LEU A 79 13.18 8.18 -3.65
CA LEU A 79 12.62 7.14 -4.52
C LEU A 79 13.72 6.24 -5.04
N PHE A 80 13.49 4.93 -4.99
CA PHE A 80 14.43 3.94 -5.53
C PHE A 80 13.71 2.98 -6.46
N LYS A 81 14.30 2.75 -7.64
CA LYS A 81 13.90 1.65 -8.50
C LYS A 81 14.54 0.38 -7.98
N ILE A 82 13.72 -0.65 -7.77
CA ILE A 82 14.17 -1.96 -7.33
C ILE A 82 13.95 -3.01 -8.42
N LYS A 83 14.64 -4.15 -8.31
CA LYS A 83 14.33 -5.36 -9.07
C LYS A 83 13.33 -6.21 -8.26
N PRO A 84 12.47 -6.99 -8.92
CA PRO A 84 11.67 -8.00 -8.22
C PRO A 84 12.58 -8.93 -7.43
N ASP A 85 12.15 -9.30 -6.23
CA ASP A 85 12.81 -10.28 -5.36
C ASP A 85 14.32 -9.99 -5.09
N ALA A 86 14.71 -8.71 -5.05
CA ALA A 86 16.07 -8.27 -4.75
C ALA A 86 16.16 -7.59 -3.38
N ASN A 87 17.21 -7.90 -2.62
CA ASN A 87 17.47 -7.23 -1.34
C ASN A 87 17.48 -5.72 -1.52
N LEU A 88 16.77 -5.03 -0.65
CA LEU A 88 16.73 -3.58 -0.66
C LEU A 88 18.03 -2.99 -0.07
N PRO A 89 18.54 -1.87 -0.61
CA PRO A 89 19.82 -1.30 -0.20
C PRO A 89 19.71 -0.50 1.11
N PHE A 90 19.00 -1.05 2.09
CA PHE A 90 18.80 -0.45 3.40
C PHE A 90 19.31 -1.37 4.50
N LYS A 91 19.67 -0.77 5.64
CA LYS A 91 20.16 -1.49 6.81
C LYS A 91 19.01 -2.25 7.49
N ASN A 92 19.36 -3.30 8.25
CA ASN A 92 18.40 -3.94 9.14
C ASN A 92 17.91 -2.92 10.20
N ASN A 93 16.69 -3.05 10.65
CA ASN A 93 16.09 -2.25 11.71
C ASN A 93 16.17 -0.74 11.45
N ASP A 94 15.89 -0.32 10.23
CA ASP A 94 16.04 1.09 9.79
C ASP A 94 14.71 1.87 9.77
N PHE A 95 13.57 1.17 9.67
CA PHE A 95 12.27 1.79 9.50
C PHE A 95 11.32 1.53 10.68
N ASP A 96 10.56 2.55 11.06
CA ASP A 96 9.48 2.43 12.05
C ASP A 96 8.23 1.78 11.42
N TYR A 97 8.04 2.02 10.11
CA TYR A 97 6.91 1.48 9.33
C TYR A 97 7.36 0.97 7.97
N VAL A 98 6.79 -0.15 7.55
CA VAL A 98 6.81 -0.60 6.15
C VAL A 98 5.36 -0.67 5.67
N THR A 99 5.00 0.09 4.65
CA THR A 99 3.66 0.07 4.05
C THR A 99 3.68 -0.70 2.73
N ILE A 100 2.61 -1.50 2.49
CA ILE A 100 2.43 -2.26 1.25
C ILE A 100 0.97 -2.12 0.81
N CYS A 101 0.68 -1.13 -0.04
CA CYS A 101 -0.68 -0.80 -0.44
C CYS A 101 -1.00 -1.28 -1.85
N SER A 102 -1.98 -2.15 -2.00
CA SER A 102 -2.44 -2.71 -3.28
C SER A 102 -1.36 -3.41 -4.11
N VAL A 103 -0.42 -4.09 -3.49
CA VAL A 103 0.72 -4.76 -4.15
C VAL A 103 0.63 -6.29 -4.06
N LEU A 104 0.53 -6.85 -2.86
CA LEU A 104 0.75 -8.27 -2.61
C LEU A 104 -0.16 -9.21 -3.41
N PHE A 105 -1.43 -8.86 -3.59
CA PHE A 105 -2.38 -9.69 -4.36
C PHE A 105 -2.11 -9.74 -5.87
N HIS A 106 -1.14 -8.98 -6.36
CA HIS A 106 -0.64 -9.04 -7.73
C HIS A 106 0.58 -9.96 -7.88
N LEU A 107 1.25 -10.31 -6.78
CA LEU A 107 2.49 -11.06 -6.76
C LEU A 107 2.25 -12.57 -6.75
N LYS A 108 3.25 -13.33 -7.18
CA LYS A 108 3.31 -14.78 -6.95
C LYS A 108 3.69 -15.04 -5.49
N LYS A 109 3.33 -16.24 -4.99
CA LYS A 109 3.58 -16.62 -3.59
C LYS A 109 5.03 -16.35 -3.14
N ASN A 110 6.01 -16.82 -3.88
CA ASN A 110 7.43 -16.66 -3.52
C ASN A 110 7.83 -15.17 -3.41
N SER A 111 7.28 -14.31 -4.28
CA SER A 111 7.55 -12.86 -4.22
C SER A 111 6.82 -12.19 -3.05
N VAL A 112 5.67 -12.74 -2.62
CA VAL A 112 4.99 -12.29 -1.39
C VAL A 112 5.84 -12.64 -0.18
N ASP A 113 6.29 -13.90 -0.07
CA ASP A 113 7.17 -14.36 1.02
C ASP A 113 8.42 -13.49 1.11
N TYR A 114 9.05 -13.26 -0.04
CA TYR A 114 10.23 -12.41 -0.13
C TYR A 114 9.96 -10.99 0.37
N ALA A 115 8.88 -10.36 -0.09
CA ALA A 115 8.51 -9.00 0.31
C ALA A 115 8.27 -8.89 1.83
N LEU A 116 7.64 -9.90 2.44
CA LEU A 116 7.36 -9.93 3.88
C LEU A 116 8.65 -10.18 4.70
N ILE A 117 9.52 -11.08 4.28
CA ILE A 117 10.82 -11.32 4.92
C ILE A 117 11.67 -10.05 4.88
N GLU A 118 11.73 -9.40 3.72
CA GLU A 118 12.49 -8.17 3.56
C GLU A 118 11.90 -7.01 4.38
N ALA A 119 10.56 -6.89 4.42
CA ALA A 119 9.89 -5.93 5.27
C ALA A 119 10.24 -6.12 6.76
N GLN A 120 10.26 -7.38 7.24
CA GLN A 120 10.66 -7.70 8.61
C GLN A 120 12.12 -7.35 8.88
N ARG A 121 13.03 -7.70 7.96
CA ARG A 121 14.46 -7.36 8.10
C ARG A 121 14.70 -5.87 8.31
N LEU A 122 13.91 -5.06 7.60
CA LEU A 122 14.06 -3.61 7.60
C LEU A 122 13.37 -2.91 8.77
N LEU A 123 12.44 -3.61 9.43
CA LEU A 123 11.62 -3.05 10.50
C LEU A 123 12.42 -2.99 11.81
N LYS A 124 12.33 -1.86 12.51
CA LYS A 124 12.83 -1.72 13.88
C LYS A 124 12.03 -2.58 14.85
N ASP A 125 12.60 -2.82 16.04
CA ASP A 125 11.84 -3.34 17.15
C ASP A 125 10.60 -2.45 17.41
N GLU A 126 9.44 -3.07 17.68
CA GLU A 126 8.14 -2.39 17.81
C GLU A 126 7.61 -1.70 16.53
N GLY A 127 8.29 -1.83 15.41
CA GLY A 127 7.82 -1.32 14.12
C GLY A 127 6.61 -2.10 13.60
N LYS A 128 5.95 -1.55 12.56
CA LYS A 128 4.75 -2.16 11.98
C LYS A 128 4.89 -2.33 10.47
N ILE A 129 4.50 -3.52 9.97
CA ILE A 129 4.18 -3.72 8.55
C ILE A 129 2.68 -3.47 8.40
N ILE A 130 2.31 -2.49 7.59
CA ILE A 130 0.93 -2.08 7.38
C ILE A 130 0.55 -2.39 5.93
N ILE A 131 -0.39 -3.30 5.75
CA ILE A 131 -0.82 -3.76 4.45
C ILE A 131 -2.27 -3.31 4.21
N LEU A 132 -2.53 -2.71 3.05
CA LEU A 132 -3.86 -2.32 2.63
C LEU A 132 -4.19 -2.98 1.29
N THR A 133 -5.26 -3.78 1.27
CA THR A 133 -5.65 -4.55 0.09
C THR A 133 -7.14 -4.39 -0.18
N PRO A 134 -7.58 -4.26 -1.45
CA PRO A 134 -9.00 -4.41 -1.78
C PRO A 134 -9.48 -5.81 -1.41
N THR A 135 -10.73 -5.93 -0.97
CA THR A 135 -11.30 -7.25 -0.62
C THR A 135 -11.91 -7.99 -1.81
N GLY A 136 -12.26 -7.27 -2.86
CA GLY A 136 -13.05 -7.81 -3.97
C GLY A 136 -14.51 -8.11 -3.61
N ASN A 137 -14.95 -7.77 -2.39
CA ASN A 137 -16.34 -7.95 -1.93
C ASN A 137 -17.25 -6.84 -2.45
N GLY A 138 -18.54 -7.14 -2.51
CA GLY A 138 -19.56 -6.21 -2.98
C GLY A 138 -19.87 -6.36 -4.48
N ASN A 139 -20.77 -5.50 -4.95
CA ASN A 139 -21.23 -5.42 -6.33
C ASN A 139 -21.46 -3.96 -6.75
N PHE A 140 -21.94 -3.74 -7.98
CA PHE A 140 -22.19 -2.39 -8.50
C PHE A 140 -23.14 -1.58 -7.61
N LEU A 141 -24.22 -2.19 -7.11
CA LEU A 141 -25.22 -1.50 -6.30
C LEU A 141 -24.64 -1.06 -4.96
N THR A 142 -23.92 -1.95 -4.28
CA THR A 142 -23.29 -1.63 -3.00
C THR A 142 -22.17 -0.59 -3.16
N LEU A 143 -21.41 -0.65 -4.26
CA LEU A 143 -20.39 0.35 -4.58
C LEU A 143 -21.01 1.72 -4.83
N SER A 144 -22.10 1.76 -5.64
CA SER A 144 -22.83 3.00 -5.93
C SER A 144 -23.46 3.59 -4.67
N LYS A 145 -24.08 2.77 -3.83
CA LYS A 145 -24.67 3.25 -2.57
C LYS A 145 -23.66 3.98 -1.68
N ASN A 146 -22.41 3.52 -1.67
CA ASN A 146 -21.39 4.05 -0.76
C ASN A 146 -20.53 5.17 -1.37
N PHE A 147 -20.30 5.14 -2.69
CA PHE A 147 -19.29 5.98 -3.33
C PHE A 147 -19.78 6.75 -4.57
N PHE A 148 -21.07 6.72 -4.89
CA PHE A 148 -21.57 7.40 -6.08
C PHE A 148 -21.30 8.90 -6.01
N SER A 149 -20.44 9.36 -6.90
CA SER A 149 -20.15 10.78 -7.15
C SER A 149 -19.48 10.87 -8.52
N PHE A 150 -19.75 11.94 -9.25
CA PHE A 150 -19.06 12.19 -10.52
C PHE A 150 -17.53 12.28 -10.38
N LYS A 151 -17.05 12.68 -9.21
CA LYS A 151 -15.61 12.73 -8.89
C LYS A 151 -15.02 11.34 -8.59
N ASN A 152 -15.85 10.34 -8.32
CA ASN A 152 -15.45 9.00 -7.90
C ASN A 152 -15.60 7.93 -9.00
N LEU A 153 -15.90 8.28 -10.24
CA LEU A 153 -16.17 7.29 -11.30
C LEU A 153 -15.03 6.27 -11.51
N SER A 154 -13.80 6.67 -11.25
CA SER A 154 -12.65 5.78 -11.35
C SER A 154 -12.66 4.61 -10.37
N ILE A 155 -13.45 4.68 -9.27
CA ILE A 155 -13.58 3.58 -8.29
C ILE A 155 -14.19 2.34 -8.93
N TYR A 156 -15.13 2.50 -9.86
CA TYR A 156 -15.76 1.36 -10.55
C TYR A 156 -14.72 0.59 -11.38
N MET A 157 -13.87 1.31 -12.10
CA MET A 157 -12.81 0.70 -12.88
C MET A 157 -11.79 -0.01 -11.99
N TRP A 158 -11.35 0.64 -10.89
CA TRP A 158 -10.47 0.03 -9.90
C TRP A 158 -11.10 -1.25 -9.30
N PHE A 159 -12.37 -1.19 -8.90
CA PHE A 159 -13.07 -2.33 -8.34
C PHE A 159 -13.12 -3.51 -9.32
N TYR A 160 -13.56 -3.30 -10.56
CA TYR A 160 -13.64 -4.37 -11.54
C TYR A 160 -12.28 -4.91 -11.97
N ALA A 161 -11.26 -4.08 -12.04
CA ALA A 161 -9.89 -4.50 -12.38
C ALA A 161 -9.23 -5.34 -11.28
N THR A 162 -9.58 -5.10 -10.02
CA THR A 162 -8.91 -5.75 -8.88
C THR A 162 -9.72 -6.89 -8.24
N ARG A 163 -11.06 -6.88 -8.33
CA ARG A 163 -11.96 -7.70 -7.51
C ARG A 163 -11.64 -9.19 -7.48
N ASN A 164 -11.36 -9.80 -8.63
CA ASN A 164 -11.16 -11.26 -8.69
C ASN A 164 -9.88 -11.69 -7.94
N ARG A 165 -8.76 -11.00 -8.19
CA ARG A 165 -7.50 -11.28 -7.51
C ARG A 165 -7.58 -10.94 -6.02
N ALA A 166 -8.18 -9.81 -5.69
CA ALA A 166 -8.39 -9.37 -4.33
C ALA A 166 -9.26 -10.35 -3.53
N LYS A 167 -10.33 -10.90 -4.12
CA LYS A 167 -11.18 -11.89 -3.49
C LYS A 167 -10.44 -13.21 -3.21
N ILE A 168 -9.63 -13.68 -4.15
CA ILE A 168 -8.77 -14.86 -3.93
C ILE A 168 -7.79 -14.59 -2.79
N TRP A 169 -7.13 -13.44 -2.80
CA TRP A 169 -6.20 -13.03 -1.75
C TRP A 169 -6.87 -13.01 -0.37
N THR A 170 -7.99 -12.32 -0.24
CA THR A 170 -8.72 -12.19 1.03
C THR A 170 -9.19 -13.56 1.56
N ASN A 171 -9.69 -14.43 0.68
CA ASN A 171 -10.17 -15.76 1.09
C ASN A 171 -9.04 -16.68 1.55
N ASN A 172 -7.84 -16.52 1.03
CA ASN A 172 -6.68 -17.35 1.41
C ASN A 172 -6.10 -17.01 2.79
N ASN A 173 -6.48 -15.87 3.40
CA ASN A 173 -5.97 -15.43 4.70
C ASN A 173 -4.45 -15.51 4.84
N TYR A 174 -3.74 -15.24 3.74
CA TYR A 174 -2.31 -15.50 3.60
C TYR A 174 -1.47 -14.86 4.71
N LEU A 175 -1.71 -13.57 5.00
CA LEU A 175 -0.95 -12.82 6.01
C LEU A 175 -1.17 -13.34 7.42
N LYS A 176 -2.39 -13.82 7.72
CA LYS A 176 -2.69 -14.45 9.01
C LYS A 176 -1.90 -15.74 9.20
N HIS A 177 -1.84 -16.60 8.17
CA HIS A 177 -1.06 -17.82 8.20
C HIS A 177 0.43 -17.52 8.35
N TYR A 178 0.95 -16.60 7.53
CA TYR A 178 2.32 -16.15 7.60
C TYR A 178 2.71 -15.64 8.99
N ALA A 179 1.89 -14.78 9.59
CA ALA A 179 2.14 -14.26 10.93
C ALA A 179 2.16 -15.38 11.99
N ASN A 180 1.22 -16.32 11.94
CA ASN A 180 1.18 -17.44 12.85
C ASN A 180 2.42 -18.35 12.75
N GLU A 181 2.83 -18.69 11.52
CA GLU A 181 4.02 -19.52 11.26
C GLU A 181 5.31 -18.86 11.75
N ASN A 182 5.38 -17.54 11.68
CA ASN A 182 6.55 -16.76 12.11
C ASN A 182 6.43 -16.19 13.54
N LYS A 183 5.40 -16.55 14.31
CA LYS A 183 5.14 -16.09 15.68
C LYS A 183 5.05 -14.57 15.81
N LEU A 184 4.45 -13.92 14.81
CA LEU A 184 4.25 -12.48 14.76
C LEU A 184 2.83 -12.11 15.23
N ASN A 185 2.68 -10.92 15.80
CA ASN A 185 1.36 -10.40 16.11
C ASN A 185 0.65 -9.95 14.81
N TYR A 186 -0.62 -10.30 14.69
CA TYR A 186 -1.44 -9.97 13.52
C TYR A 186 -2.76 -9.36 13.93
N LYS A 187 -3.11 -8.25 13.28
CA LYS A 187 -4.42 -7.61 13.40
C LYS A 187 -4.98 -7.36 12.00
N SER A 188 -6.29 -7.49 11.84
CA SER A 188 -6.97 -7.14 10.60
C SER A 188 -8.29 -6.44 10.85
N GLN A 189 -8.62 -5.49 9.98
CA GLN A 189 -9.86 -4.73 10.01
C GLN A 189 -10.38 -4.51 8.60
N LYS A 190 -11.69 -4.74 8.39
CA LYS A 190 -12.36 -4.31 7.17
C LYS A 190 -12.58 -2.80 7.23
N VAL A 191 -12.16 -2.11 6.20
CA VAL A 191 -12.24 -0.65 6.07
C VAL A 191 -12.97 -0.29 4.78
N MET A 192 -13.27 0.99 4.58
CA MET A 192 -13.93 1.48 3.37
C MET A 192 -15.24 0.71 3.10
N ASN A 193 -16.11 0.61 4.13
CA ASN A 193 -17.38 -0.15 4.06
C ASN A 193 -17.22 -1.62 3.60
N GLY A 194 -16.09 -2.26 3.91
CA GLY A 194 -15.78 -3.64 3.57
C GLY A 194 -15.16 -3.84 2.19
N PHE A 195 -14.94 -2.77 1.41
CA PHE A 195 -14.27 -2.85 0.09
C PHE A 195 -12.76 -2.97 0.18
N ALA A 196 -12.17 -2.66 1.33
CA ALA A 196 -10.76 -2.85 1.60
C ALA A 196 -10.54 -3.53 2.96
N GLN A 197 -9.36 -4.08 3.15
CA GLN A 197 -8.89 -4.69 4.39
C GLN A 197 -7.54 -4.08 4.75
N LEU A 198 -7.46 -3.58 5.98
CA LEU A 198 -6.22 -3.16 6.62
C LEU A 198 -5.71 -4.34 7.45
N GLU A 199 -4.44 -4.68 7.27
CA GLU A 199 -3.77 -5.75 7.99
C GLU A 199 -2.46 -5.21 8.55
N ILE A 200 -2.17 -5.52 9.82
CA ILE A 200 -0.99 -5.03 10.54
C ILE A 200 -0.26 -6.21 11.15
N ILE A 201 1.03 -6.28 10.87
CA ILE A 201 1.95 -7.27 11.45
C ILE A 201 2.97 -6.52 12.29
N THR A 202 3.21 -7.01 13.53
CA THR A 202 4.26 -6.52 14.42
C THR A 202 5.10 -7.69 14.93
N VAL A 203 6.37 -7.44 15.13
CA VAL A 203 7.31 -8.40 15.70
C VAL A 203 7.05 -8.59 17.20
#